data_3b89d0b1c28ef376d300a51fc9c972c3
#
_entry.id   3b89d0b1c28ef376d300a51fc9c972c3
#
_cell.length_a   1.000
_cell.length_b   1.000
_cell.length_c   1.000
_cell.angle_alpha   90.00
_cell.angle_beta   90.00
_cell.angle_gamma   90.00
#
_symmetry.space_group_name_H-M   'P 1'
#
loop_
_entity.id
_entity.type
_entity.pdbx_description
1 polymer ?
#
loop_
_entity_poly.entity_id
_entity_poly.type
_entity_poly.pdbx_seq_one_letter_code
_entity_poly.pdbx_strand_id
1 'polypeptide(L)'
;MEENYIVLNKWDIEDLIGNSGCAAVEGKQYYRDEIKTLSASGFTRECACVFFDATADEPIYYIVYYTYDEYNDEIIIKAPVLNANPESCFTYYKIRKANSRQITEYY
;
A
#
# COMPACT_ATOMS: atom_id res chain seq x y z
N MET A 1 20.88 -10.99 4.73
CA MET A 1 20.53 -9.60 4.37
C MET A 1 19.04 -9.38 4.58
N GLU A 2 18.70 -8.36 5.33
CA GLU A 2 17.30 -8.08 5.58
C GLU A 2 16.63 -7.48 4.36
N GLU A 3 15.44 -7.97 4.06
CA GLU A 3 14.65 -7.38 3.01
C GLU A 3 13.97 -6.12 3.52
N ASN A 4 14.04 -5.06 2.74
CA ASN A 4 13.42 -3.77 3.09
C ASN A 4 12.07 -3.60 2.44
N TYR A 5 11.47 -4.69 1.98
CA TYR A 5 10.16 -4.67 1.35
C TYR A 5 9.42 -5.97 1.61
N ILE A 6 8.11 -5.91 1.42
CA ILE A 6 7.25 -7.09 1.35
C ILE A 6 6.59 -7.11 -0.02
N VAL A 7 6.01 -8.25 -0.39
CA VAL A 7 5.34 -8.42 -1.67
C VAL A 7 3.85 -8.60 -1.41
N LEU A 8 3.05 -7.72 -2.00
CA LEU A 8 1.59 -7.81 -1.91
C LEU A 8 0.99 -7.75 -3.30
N ASN A 9 -0.13 -8.42 -3.49
CA ASN A 9 -0.84 -8.31 -4.76
C ASN A 9 -1.77 -7.10 -4.73
N LYS A 10 -2.30 -6.76 -5.89
CA LYS A 10 -3.16 -5.58 -6.04
C LYS A 10 -4.37 -5.63 -5.12
N TRP A 11 -4.98 -6.80 -4.97
CA TRP A 11 -6.20 -6.96 -4.16
C TRP A 11 -5.94 -6.71 -2.68
N ASP A 12 -4.79 -7.22 -2.17
CA ASP A 12 -4.42 -6.98 -0.78
C ASP A 12 -4.22 -5.50 -0.52
N ILE A 13 -3.57 -4.81 -1.46
CA ILE A 13 -3.34 -3.37 -1.34
C ILE A 13 -4.66 -2.60 -1.38
N GLU A 14 -5.56 -2.98 -2.28
CA GLU A 14 -6.87 -2.36 -2.38
C GLU A 14 -7.70 -2.57 -1.11
N ASP A 15 -7.59 -3.73 -0.49
CA ASP A 15 -8.26 -4.00 0.78
C ASP A 15 -7.74 -3.09 1.88
N LEU A 16 -6.43 -2.87 1.93
CA LEU A 16 -5.82 -1.98 2.91
C LEU A 16 -6.25 -0.53 2.71
N ILE A 17 -6.36 -0.09 1.46
CA ILE A 17 -6.76 1.27 1.12
C ILE A 17 -8.28 1.45 1.30
N GLY A 18 -9.05 0.43 1.02
CA GLY A 18 -10.50 0.49 0.97
C GLY A 18 -11.18 0.36 2.33
N ASN A 19 -12.41 -0.13 2.28
CA ASN A 19 -13.27 -0.16 3.47
C ASN A 19 -12.78 -1.12 4.55
N SER A 20 -12.13 -2.22 4.15
CA SER A 20 -11.65 -3.21 5.14
C SER A 20 -10.54 -2.66 6.02
N GLY A 21 -9.60 -1.93 5.40
CA GLY A 21 -8.45 -1.41 6.13
C GLY A 21 -7.55 -2.50 6.68
N CYS A 22 -7.65 -3.72 6.16
CA CYS A 22 -6.83 -4.84 6.62
C CYS A 22 -6.66 -5.87 5.51
N ALA A 23 -5.61 -6.67 5.62
CA ALA A 23 -5.36 -7.78 4.70
C ALA A 23 -4.59 -8.87 5.42
N ALA A 24 -4.92 -10.12 5.12
CA ALA A 24 -4.22 -11.28 5.66
C ALA A 24 -3.46 -11.96 4.52
N VAL A 25 -2.14 -12.09 4.68
CA VAL A 25 -1.27 -12.63 3.63
C VAL A 25 -0.25 -13.57 4.27
N GLU A 26 -0.28 -14.83 3.87
CA GLU A 26 0.70 -15.83 4.29
C GLU A 26 0.91 -15.89 5.82
N GLY A 27 -0.18 -15.91 6.57
CA GLY A 27 -0.14 -16.00 8.02
C GLY A 27 0.15 -14.69 8.74
N LYS A 28 0.31 -13.61 7.99
CA LYS A 28 0.51 -12.28 8.57
C LYS A 28 -0.75 -11.45 8.41
N GLN A 29 -0.99 -10.61 9.40
CA GLN A 29 -2.16 -9.72 9.41
C GLN A 29 -1.68 -8.28 9.35
N TYR A 30 -2.13 -7.57 8.31
CA TYR A 30 -1.76 -6.17 8.11
C TYR A 30 -2.97 -5.29 8.37
N TYR A 31 -2.75 -4.15 9.02
CA TYR A 31 -3.80 -3.16 9.28
C TYR A 31 -3.34 -1.78 8.82
N ARG A 32 -4.28 -1.03 8.27
CA ARG A 32 -4.02 0.33 7.88
C ARG A 32 -3.83 1.21 9.11
N ASP A 33 -2.77 2.02 9.09
CA ASP A 33 -2.52 3.03 10.11
C ASP A 33 -3.16 4.35 9.70
N GLU A 34 -2.79 4.86 8.52
CA GLU A 34 -3.41 6.08 8.02
C GLU A 34 -3.28 6.19 6.50
N ILE A 35 -4.14 7.02 5.92
CA ILE A 35 -4.07 7.42 4.53
C ILE A 35 -3.94 8.93 4.48
N LYS A 36 -2.99 9.43 3.69
CA LYS A 36 -2.78 10.85 3.49
C LYS A 36 -2.94 11.21 2.02
N THR A 37 -3.62 12.31 1.75
CA THR A 37 -3.65 12.90 0.42
C THR A 37 -2.48 13.85 0.31
N LEU A 38 -1.58 13.57 -0.64
CA LEU A 38 -0.37 14.36 -0.84
C LEU A 38 -0.63 15.54 -1.78
N SER A 39 -1.44 15.32 -2.80
CA SER A 39 -1.85 16.36 -3.73
C SER A 39 -3.12 15.96 -4.43
N ALA A 40 -3.82 16.93 -5.00
CA ALA A 40 -5.04 16.67 -5.74
C ALA A 40 -5.08 17.57 -6.97
N SER A 41 -5.54 17.03 -8.10
CA SER A 41 -5.67 17.77 -9.33
C SER A 41 -6.84 17.20 -10.12
N GLY A 42 -7.89 18.01 -10.31
CA GLY A 42 -9.08 17.56 -11.02
C GLY A 42 -9.75 16.40 -10.29
N PHE A 43 -9.88 15.29 -10.99
CA PHE A 43 -10.50 14.08 -10.44
C PHE A 43 -9.47 13.09 -9.86
N THR A 44 -8.19 13.46 -9.84
CA THR A 44 -7.16 12.55 -9.33
C THR A 44 -6.55 13.07 -8.05
N ARG A 45 -6.18 12.14 -7.17
CA ARG A 45 -5.48 12.45 -5.93
C ARG A 45 -4.27 11.54 -5.79
N GLU A 46 -3.14 12.15 -5.42
CA GLU A 46 -1.94 11.39 -5.08
C GLU A 46 -1.98 11.13 -3.58
N CYS A 47 -1.90 9.86 -3.21
CA CYS A 47 -2.09 9.44 -1.83
C CYS A 47 -0.98 8.52 -1.36
N ALA A 48 -0.87 8.40 -0.04
CA ALA A 48 0.01 7.43 0.59
C ALA A 48 -0.79 6.68 1.66
N CYS A 49 -0.64 5.36 1.70
CA CYS A 49 -1.23 4.51 2.72
C CYS A 49 -0.11 3.91 3.56
N VAL A 50 -0.15 4.15 4.87
CA VAL A 50 0.74 3.50 5.82
C VAL A 50 -0.02 2.40 6.52
N PHE A 51 0.56 1.22 6.57
CA PHE A 51 -0.01 0.07 7.25
C PHE A 51 1.09 -0.66 8.03
N PHE A 52 0.69 -1.60 8.87
CA PHE A 52 1.66 -2.30 9.71
C PHE A 52 1.32 -3.78 9.82
N ASP A 53 2.36 -4.57 10.11
CA ASP A 53 2.24 -5.99 10.36
C ASP A 53 1.93 -6.18 11.85
N ALA A 54 0.70 -6.63 12.15
CA ALA A 54 0.24 -6.81 13.52
C ALA A 54 0.67 -8.15 14.11
N THR A 55 1.26 -9.02 13.30
CA THR A 55 1.74 -10.33 13.79
C THR A 55 3.15 -10.27 14.32
N ALA A 56 3.89 -9.19 14.06
CA ALA A 56 5.23 -9.01 14.60
C ALA A 56 5.16 -8.57 16.06
N ASP A 57 6.19 -8.90 16.84
CA ASP A 57 6.27 -8.48 18.26
C ASP A 57 6.23 -6.97 18.40
N GLU A 58 6.93 -6.27 17.50
CA GLU A 58 6.87 -4.83 17.40
C GLU A 58 6.29 -4.48 16.04
N PRO A 59 5.44 -3.45 15.94
CA PRO A 59 4.84 -3.10 14.66
C PRO A 59 5.91 -2.75 13.63
N ILE A 60 5.81 -3.38 12.47
CA ILE A 60 6.67 -3.07 11.33
C ILE A 60 5.80 -2.32 10.33
N TYR A 61 6.21 -1.12 9.99
CA TYR A 61 5.42 -0.23 9.13
C TYR A 61 5.88 -0.30 7.69
N TYR A 62 4.91 -0.15 6.79
CA TYR A 62 5.11 -0.14 5.35
C TYR A 62 4.34 1.02 4.75
N ILE A 63 4.79 1.50 3.60
CA ILE A 63 4.13 2.61 2.92
C ILE A 63 3.94 2.26 1.44
N VAL A 64 2.75 2.55 0.93
CA VAL A 64 2.46 2.40 -0.49
C VAL A 64 1.87 3.71 -1.01
N TYR A 65 2.39 4.16 -2.15
CA TYR A 65 1.89 5.35 -2.83
C TYR A 65 0.94 4.91 -3.93
N TYR A 66 -0.11 5.69 -4.14
CA TYR A 66 -1.08 5.39 -5.19
C TYR A 66 -1.76 6.66 -5.66
N THR A 67 -2.33 6.59 -6.86
CA THR A 67 -3.20 7.63 -7.40
C THR A 67 -4.63 7.12 -7.33
N TYR A 68 -5.52 7.93 -6.79
CA TYR A 68 -6.95 7.61 -6.83
C TYR A 68 -7.61 8.46 -7.89
N ASP A 69 -8.25 7.80 -8.86
CA ASP A 69 -9.01 8.46 -9.91
C ASP A 69 -10.49 8.42 -9.52
N GLU A 70 -11.01 9.56 -9.09
CA GLU A 70 -12.40 9.64 -8.63
C GLU A 70 -13.41 9.42 -9.76
N TYR A 71 -13.05 9.82 -10.96
CA TYR A 71 -13.95 9.69 -12.09
C TYR A 71 -14.21 8.23 -12.45
N ASN A 72 -13.16 7.43 -12.47
CA ASN A 72 -13.25 6.00 -12.80
C ASN A 72 -13.34 5.11 -11.56
N ASP A 73 -13.26 5.68 -10.38
CA ASP A 73 -13.19 4.94 -9.11
C ASP A 73 -12.10 3.87 -9.17
N GLU A 74 -10.90 4.29 -9.53
CA GLU A 74 -9.78 3.40 -9.78
C GLU A 74 -8.58 3.78 -8.93
N ILE A 75 -7.92 2.76 -8.38
CA ILE A 75 -6.68 2.92 -7.61
C ILE A 75 -5.53 2.47 -8.52
N ILE A 76 -4.58 3.37 -8.74
CA ILE A 76 -3.39 3.10 -9.53
C ILE A 76 -2.21 3.04 -8.58
N ILE A 77 -1.69 1.85 -8.34
CA ILE A 77 -0.62 1.64 -7.37
C ILE A 77 0.71 2.08 -7.96
N LYS A 78 1.44 2.90 -7.21
CA LYS A 78 2.75 3.41 -7.60
C LYS A 78 3.84 2.72 -6.78
N ALA A 79 4.13 1.49 -7.13
CA ALA A 79 5.17 0.71 -6.48
C ALA A 79 5.85 -0.15 -7.54
N PRO A 80 7.12 -0.54 -7.33
CA PRO A 80 7.79 -1.43 -8.27
C PRO A 80 7.03 -2.75 -8.41
N VAL A 81 6.86 -3.18 -9.66
CA VAL A 81 6.19 -4.44 -9.96
C VAL A 81 7.22 -5.55 -9.88
N LEU A 82 6.95 -6.56 -9.04
CA LEU A 82 7.84 -7.70 -8.92
C LEU A 82 7.61 -8.69 -10.05
N ASN A 83 6.36 -8.95 -10.37
CA ASN A 83 6.01 -9.94 -11.37
C ASN A 83 4.72 -9.50 -12.06
N ALA A 84 4.86 -9.07 -13.31
CA ALA A 84 3.74 -8.69 -14.13
C ALA A 84 3.53 -9.75 -15.20
N ASN A 85 2.54 -10.60 -14.98
CA ASN A 85 2.12 -11.56 -15.98
C ASN A 85 0.83 -11.04 -16.60
N PRO A 86 0.85 -10.59 -17.86
CA PRO A 86 -0.34 -10.03 -18.48
C PRO A 86 -1.48 -11.04 -18.64
N GLU A 87 -1.18 -12.33 -18.55
CA GLU A 87 -2.20 -13.38 -18.60
C GLU A 87 -2.77 -13.69 -17.23
N SER A 88 -2.15 -13.16 -16.17
CA SER A 88 -2.60 -13.37 -14.80
C SER A 88 -3.45 -12.19 -14.34
N CYS A 89 -4.49 -12.46 -13.59
CA CYS A 89 -5.27 -11.39 -12.96
C CYS A 89 -4.55 -10.79 -11.75
N PHE A 90 -3.38 -11.30 -11.38
CA PHE A 90 -2.64 -10.82 -10.23
C PHE A 90 -1.35 -10.15 -10.64
N THR A 91 -1.17 -8.93 -10.15
CA THR A 91 0.10 -8.21 -10.24
C THR A 91 0.63 -8.05 -8.83
N TYR A 92 1.90 -8.38 -8.63
CA TYR A 92 2.56 -8.31 -7.33
C TYR A 92 3.47 -7.10 -7.29
N TYR A 93 3.43 -6.39 -6.16
CA TYR A 93 4.18 -5.15 -5.98
C TYR A 93 5.13 -5.27 -4.80
N LYS A 94 6.27 -4.61 -4.90
CA LYS A 94 7.22 -4.48 -3.80
C LYS A 94 6.84 -3.27 -2.96
N ILE A 95 6.46 -3.51 -1.71
CA ILE A 95 6.05 -2.45 -0.80
C ILE A 95 7.15 -2.30 0.24
N ARG A 96 7.75 -1.13 0.29
CA ARG A 96 8.92 -0.92 1.13
C ARG A 96 8.56 -0.61 2.57
N LYS A 97 9.48 -0.92 3.46
CA LYS A 97 9.37 -0.55 4.87
C LYS A 97 9.40 0.96 5.04
N ALA A 98 8.68 1.41 6.03
CA ALA A 98 8.65 2.80 6.43
C ALA A 98 8.57 2.83 7.95
N ASN A 99 8.82 3.98 8.54
CA ASN A 99 8.38 4.19 9.91
C ASN A 99 7.23 5.19 9.89
N SER A 100 6.47 5.23 10.97
CA SER A 100 5.27 6.06 11.02
C SER A 100 5.57 7.56 10.87
N ARG A 101 6.82 7.95 11.07
CA ARG A 101 7.23 9.34 10.94
C ARG A 101 7.44 9.79 9.49
N GLN A 102 7.63 8.84 8.57
CA GLN A 102 7.92 9.20 7.19
C GLN A 102 6.80 10.01 6.56
N ILE A 103 5.56 9.68 6.86
CA ILE A 103 4.45 10.46 6.33
C ILE A 103 4.46 11.88 6.85
N THR A 104 4.76 12.04 8.13
CA THR A 104 4.84 13.36 8.75
C THR A 104 5.90 14.24 8.09
N GLU A 105 7.00 13.66 7.65
CA GLU A 105 8.09 14.40 7.02
C GLU A 105 7.78 14.90 5.62
N TYR A 106 6.73 14.39 4.98
CA TYR A 106 6.31 14.88 3.67
C TYR A 106 5.53 16.19 3.74
N TYR A 107 5.16 16.59 4.92
CA TYR A 107 4.37 17.82 5.15
C TYR A 107 5.17 18.84 5.98
#